data_636486ec4dff8a7ff2e197ae28b0d9d8
#
_entry.id   636486ec4dff8a7ff2e197ae28b0d9d8
#
_cell.length_a   1.000
_cell.length_b   1.000
_cell.length_c   1.000
_cell.angle_alpha   90.00
_cell.angle_beta   90.00
_cell.angle_gamma   90.00
#
_symmetry.space_group_name_H-M   'P 1'
#
loop_
_entity.id
_entity.type
_entity.pdbx_description
1 polymer ?
#
loop_
_entity_poly.entity_id
_entity_poly.type
_entity_poly.pdbx_seq_one_letter_code
_entity_poly.pdbx_strand_id
1 'polypeptide(L)'
;MIAHNDIAPYNVCFDGDELVGVFDWDLAGPSTPLMELAFIAWNCVPLWRDIGPEPAAERLDLIAQVYGPIPSRDILQAVPTRIQLMLDSIPAAAAAGDSGMVHLMTCGEPERSQRSLDDLTRRIPAILHALD
;
A
#
# COMPACT_ATOMS: atom_id res chain seq x y z
N MET A 1 -4.51 1.45 16.73
CA MET A 1 -3.33 2.35 16.83
C MET A 1 -3.54 3.60 15.97
N ILE A 2 -2.71 4.61 16.13
CA ILE A 2 -2.57 5.66 15.11
C ILE A 2 -1.49 5.19 14.14
N ALA A 3 -1.79 5.23 12.85
CA ALA A 3 -0.90 4.85 11.76
C ALA A 3 -0.65 6.07 10.86
N HIS A 4 0.39 6.01 10.05
CA HIS A 4 0.69 7.03 9.06
C HIS A 4 -0.33 7.03 7.91
N ASN A 5 -0.78 5.85 7.52
CA ASN A 5 -1.73 5.56 6.44
C ASN A 5 -1.26 5.91 5.01
N ASP A 6 -0.05 6.42 4.84
CA ASP A 6 0.52 6.79 3.53
C ASP A 6 2.04 6.50 3.44
N ILE A 7 2.51 5.44 4.09
CA ILE A 7 3.93 5.04 3.98
C ILE A 7 4.22 4.55 2.57
N ALA A 8 5.09 5.29 1.90
CA ALA A 8 5.53 5.01 0.53
C ALA A 8 6.97 5.52 0.34
N PRO A 9 7.70 5.07 -0.69
CA PRO A 9 9.09 5.50 -0.93
C PRO A 9 9.28 7.01 -1.04
N TYR A 10 8.26 7.74 -1.47
CA TYR A 10 8.30 9.21 -1.61
C TYR A 10 8.04 9.95 -0.29
N ASN A 11 7.57 9.26 0.76
CA ASN A 11 7.31 9.84 2.09
C ASN A 11 8.36 9.44 3.13
N VAL A 12 9.48 8.87 2.69
CA VAL A 12 10.59 8.46 3.56
C VAL A 12 11.91 9.05 3.05
N CYS A 13 12.84 9.32 3.97
CA CYS A 13 14.17 9.82 3.65
C CYS A 13 15.24 8.91 4.24
N PHE A 14 16.27 8.66 3.43
CA PHE A 14 17.43 7.87 3.82
C PHE A 14 18.71 8.74 3.76
N ASP A 15 19.63 8.45 4.67
CA ASP A 15 21.03 8.84 4.57
C ASP A 15 21.86 7.56 4.41
N GLY A 16 22.34 7.30 3.19
CA GLY A 16 22.84 5.97 2.82
C GLY A 16 21.75 4.91 2.98
N ASP A 17 21.99 3.92 3.83
CA ASP A 17 21.06 2.82 4.13
C ASP A 17 20.23 3.06 5.41
N GLU A 18 20.41 4.20 6.08
CA GLU A 18 19.70 4.54 7.31
C GLU A 18 18.44 5.35 7.02
N LEU A 19 17.28 4.89 7.54
CA LEU A 19 16.05 5.66 7.51
C LEU A 19 16.14 6.81 8.53
N VAL A 20 16.21 8.05 8.05
CA VAL A 20 16.37 9.24 8.90
C VAL A 20 15.11 10.09 9.03
N GLY A 21 14.08 9.83 8.25
CA GLY A 21 12.85 10.62 8.32
C GLY A 21 11.64 9.97 7.64
N VAL A 22 10.48 10.27 8.19
CA VAL A 22 9.16 9.98 7.61
C VAL A 22 8.37 11.28 7.64
N PHE A 23 7.80 11.67 6.51
CA PHE A 23 7.01 12.91 6.39
C PHE A 23 5.65 12.65 5.79
N ASP A 24 4.90 13.75 5.59
CA ASP A 24 3.53 13.77 5.07
C ASP A 24 2.57 12.96 5.94
N TRP A 25 2.35 13.46 7.15
CA TRP A 25 1.48 12.88 8.15
C TRP A 25 0.01 13.32 8.02
N ASP A 26 -0.37 13.94 6.90
CA ASP A 26 -1.71 14.52 6.70
C ASP A 26 -2.83 13.46 6.74
N LEU A 27 -2.52 12.20 6.38
CA LEU A 27 -3.44 11.06 6.45
C LEU A 27 -3.32 10.24 7.74
N ALA A 28 -2.49 10.68 8.70
CA ALA A 28 -2.32 9.96 9.95
C ALA A 28 -3.64 9.86 10.73
N GLY A 29 -3.96 8.65 11.19
CA GLY A 29 -5.23 8.42 11.86
C GLY A 29 -5.40 6.99 12.37
N PRO A 30 -6.59 6.67 12.91
CA PRO A 30 -6.89 5.33 13.40
C PRO A 30 -6.75 4.27 12.32
N SER A 31 -6.00 3.20 12.63
CA SER A 31 -5.80 2.07 11.73
C SER A 31 -5.37 0.83 12.52
N THR A 32 -5.16 -0.28 11.83
CA THR A 32 -4.57 -1.50 12.39
C THR A 32 -3.18 -1.73 11.80
N PRO A 33 -2.27 -2.46 12.48
CA PRO A 33 -0.99 -2.83 11.91
C PRO A 33 -1.11 -3.54 10.57
N LEU A 34 -2.08 -4.44 10.41
CA LEU A 34 -2.31 -5.16 9.17
C LEU A 34 -2.64 -4.22 8.00
N MET A 35 -3.50 -3.21 8.23
CA MET A 35 -3.87 -2.25 7.18
C MET A 35 -2.71 -1.33 6.80
N GLU A 36 -1.87 -0.96 7.77
CA GLU A 36 -0.66 -0.18 7.48
C GLU A 36 0.35 -1.00 6.67
N LEU A 37 0.61 -2.25 7.08
CA LEU A 37 1.51 -3.16 6.34
C LEU A 37 0.99 -3.48 4.94
N ALA A 38 -0.32 -3.59 4.75
CA ALA A 38 -0.93 -3.77 3.43
C ALA A 38 -0.66 -2.57 2.51
N PHE A 39 -0.72 -1.34 3.04
CA PHE A 39 -0.39 -0.15 2.27
C PHE A 39 1.12 -0.06 1.96
N ILE A 40 1.97 -0.38 2.93
CA ILE A 40 3.42 -0.50 2.72
C ILE A 40 3.71 -1.54 1.63
N ALA A 41 3.07 -2.69 1.66
CA ALA A 41 3.25 -3.73 0.65
C ALA A 41 2.83 -3.26 -0.75
N TRP A 42 1.71 -2.55 -0.86
CA TRP A 42 1.28 -1.96 -2.13
C TRP A 42 2.38 -1.07 -2.75
N ASN A 43 2.99 -0.20 -1.94
CA ASN A 43 3.96 0.79 -2.41
C ASN A 43 5.40 0.28 -2.48
N CYS A 44 5.87 -0.47 -1.46
CA CYS A 44 7.28 -0.83 -1.30
C CYS A 44 7.61 -2.22 -1.87
N VAL A 45 6.64 -3.15 -1.96
CA VAL A 45 6.83 -4.41 -2.69
C VAL A 45 6.80 -4.26 -4.21
N PRO A 46 6.50 -3.29 -4.83
CA PRO A 46 5.39 -2.49 -5.31
C PRO A 46 4.32 -3.33 -6.05
N LEU A 47 3.33 -3.77 -5.35
CA LEU A 47 2.28 -4.68 -5.87
C LEU A 47 1.36 -4.04 -6.93
N TRP A 48 1.37 -2.72 -7.06
CA TRP A 48 0.63 -1.98 -8.09
C TRP A 48 1.10 -2.24 -9.52
N ARG A 49 2.23 -2.93 -9.69
CA ARG A 49 2.77 -3.36 -11.00
C ARG A 49 3.11 -4.84 -10.98
N ASP A 50 3.28 -5.43 -12.14
CA ASP A 50 3.71 -6.82 -12.26
C ASP A 50 5.23 -6.93 -12.02
N ILE A 51 5.60 -7.54 -10.88
CA ILE A 51 6.99 -7.84 -10.51
C ILE A 51 7.27 -9.36 -10.48
N GLY A 52 6.28 -10.17 -10.86
CA GLY A 52 6.35 -11.62 -10.74
C GLY A 52 6.02 -12.13 -9.33
N PRO A 53 5.56 -13.38 -9.20
CA PRO A 53 5.11 -13.94 -7.93
C PRO A 53 6.26 -14.19 -6.94
N GLU A 54 7.40 -14.72 -7.36
CA GLU A 54 8.52 -15.04 -6.49
C GLU A 54 9.16 -13.77 -5.88
N PRO A 55 9.53 -12.73 -6.65
CA PRO A 55 10.02 -11.48 -6.06
C PRO A 55 9.00 -10.77 -5.16
N ALA A 56 7.70 -10.90 -5.46
CA ALA A 56 6.66 -10.36 -4.59
C ALA A 56 6.61 -11.10 -3.25
N ALA A 57 6.66 -12.43 -3.28
CA ALA A 57 6.67 -13.28 -2.09
C ALA A 57 7.89 -12.99 -1.21
N GLU A 58 9.10 -12.95 -1.78
CA GLU A 58 10.34 -12.65 -1.05
C GLU A 58 10.28 -11.31 -0.30
N ARG A 59 9.74 -10.27 -0.93
CA ARG A 59 9.61 -8.95 -0.32
C ARG A 59 8.52 -8.89 0.74
N LEU A 60 7.41 -9.59 0.55
CA LEU A 60 6.36 -9.73 1.55
C LEU A 60 6.87 -10.47 2.79
N ASP A 61 7.65 -11.55 2.60
CA ASP A 61 8.28 -12.29 3.69
C ASP A 61 9.27 -11.41 4.46
N LEU A 62 10.05 -10.57 3.78
CA LEU A 62 10.94 -9.63 4.44
C LEU A 62 10.16 -8.66 5.35
N ILE A 63 9.04 -8.10 4.87
CA ILE A 63 8.17 -7.23 5.68
C ILE A 63 7.65 -8.01 6.92
N ALA A 64 7.14 -9.21 6.71
CA ALA A 64 6.60 -10.04 7.79
C ALA A 64 7.67 -10.43 8.81
N GLN A 65 8.87 -10.81 8.39
CA GLN A 65 10.00 -11.16 9.25
C GLN A 65 10.45 -9.98 10.12
N VAL A 66 10.54 -8.79 9.54
CA VAL A 66 10.97 -7.57 10.26
C VAL A 66 9.90 -7.10 11.23
N TYR A 67 8.64 -7.14 10.86
CA TYR A 67 7.54 -6.71 11.71
C TYR A 67 7.22 -7.74 12.82
N GLY A 68 7.19 -9.03 12.51
CA GLY A 68 7.07 -10.17 13.40
C GLY A 68 5.69 -10.83 13.46
N PRO A 69 4.66 -10.24 14.10
CA PRO A 69 3.47 -11.03 14.44
C PRO A 69 2.43 -11.22 13.32
N ILE A 70 2.62 -10.61 12.14
CA ILE A 70 1.66 -10.68 11.03
C ILE A 70 2.30 -11.44 9.85
N PRO A 71 1.71 -12.59 9.44
CA PRO A 71 2.22 -13.36 8.32
C PRO A 71 2.13 -12.62 6.98
N SER A 72 3.09 -12.86 6.08
CA SER A 72 3.12 -12.32 4.71
C SER A 72 1.84 -12.59 3.92
N ARG A 73 1.25 -13.76 4.09
CA ARG A 73 -0.02 -14.16 3.48
C ARG A 73 -1.16 -13.23 3.91
N ASP A 74 -1.26 -12.90 5.20
CA ASP A 74 -2.30 -12.02 5.74
C ASP A 74 -2.12 -10.58 5.22
N ILE A 75 -0.87 -10.12 5.16
CA ILE A 75 -0.53 -8.82 4.57
C ILE A 75 -1.02 -8.74 3.11
N LEU A 76 -0.67 -9.73 2.29
CA LEU A 76 -1.07 -9.77 0.88
C LEU A 76 -2.60 -9.78 0.73
N GLN A 77 -3.30 -10.59 1.51
CA GLN A 77 -4.75 -10.72 1.44
C GLN A 77 -5.49 -9.46 1.90
N ALA A 78 -4.87 -8.63 2.74
CA ALA A 78 -5.44 -7.36 3.19
C ALA A 78 -5.28 -6.22 2.17
N VAL A 79 -4.34 -6.33 1.21
CA VAL A 79 -4.05 -5.27 0.24
C VAL A 79 -5.28 -4.84 -0.56
N PRO A 80 -6.11 -5.74 -1.14
CA PRO A 80 -7.26 -5.31 -1.90
C PRO A 80 -8.24 -4.46 -1.10
N THR A 81 -8.56 -4.88 0.11
CA THR A 81 -9.46 -4.12 1.01
C THR A 81 -8.86 -2.76 1.36
N ARG A 82 -7.57 -2.72 1.72
CA ARG A 82 -6.89 -1.47 2.09
C ARG A 82 -6.85 -0.48 0.95
N ILE A 83 -6.54 -0.94 -0.24
CA ILE A 83 -6.44 -0.05 -1.42
C ILE A 83 -7.83 0.39 -1.87
N GLN A 84 -8.83 -0.50 -1.87
CA GLN A 84 -10.20 -0.11 -2.21
C GLN A 84 -10.72 1.00 -1.29
N LEU A 85 -10.49 0.90 0.03
CA LEU A 85 -10.86 1.95 0.99
C LEU A 85 -10.21 3.31 0.63
N MET A 86 -8.94 3.30 0.22
CA MET A 86 -8.26 4.51 -0.25
C MET A 86 -8.92 5.07 -1.51
N LEU A 87 -9.16 4.24 -2.52
CA LEU A 87 -9.74 4.65 -3.79
C LEU A 87 -11.15 5.24 -3.60
N ASP A 88 -11.97 4.63 -2.75
CA ASP A 88 -13.32 5.09 -2.46
C ASP A 88 -13.33 6.44 -1.72
N SER A 89 -12.27 6.76 -0.98
CA SER A 89 -12.14 8.03 -0.24
C SER A 89 -11.82 9.22 -1.15
N ILE A 90 -11.17 9.01 -2.29
CA ILE A 90 -10.71 10.10 -3.18
C ILE A 90 -11.88 10.95 -3.69
N PRO A 91 -12.94 10.41 -4.31
CA PRO A 91 -14.05 11.22 -4.80
C PRO A 91 -14.80 11.95 -3.67
N ALA A 92 -14.95 11.30 -2.53
CA ALA A 92 -15.65 11.88 -1.39
C ALA A 92 -14.89 13.09 -0.80
N ALA A 93 -13.57 12.96 -0.62
CA ALA A 93 -12.74 14.05 -0.13
C ALA A 93 -12.62 15.19 -1.14
N ALA A 94 -12.51 14.88 -2.45
CA ALA A 94 -12.53 15.88 -3.51
C ALA A 94 -13.85 16.68 -3.51
N ALA A 95 -15.00 16.01 -3.35
CA ALA A 95 -16.31 16.65 -3.25
C ALA A 95 -16.44 17.52 -1.99
N ALA A 96 -15.72 17.19 -0.91
CA ALA A 96 -15.63 17.99 0.31
C ALA A 96 -14.66 19.18 0.20
N GLY A 97 -14.00 19.36 -0.93
CA GLY A 97 -13.12 20.51 -1.21
C GLY A 97 -11.63 20.26 -0.93
N ASP A 98 -11.20 19.03 -0.74
CA ASP A 98 -9.78 18.69 -0.63
C ASP A 98 -9.08 18.89 -1.98
N SER A 99 -8.20 19.91 -2.04
CA SER A 99 -7.53 20.29 -3.29
C SER A 99 -6.54 19.23 -3.79
N GLY A 100 -5.92 18.46 -2.89
CA GLY A 100 -5.03 17.35 -3.24
C GLY A 100 -5.82 16.23 -3.91
N MET A 101 -6.98 15.87 -3.38
CA MET A 101 -7.84 14.84 -3.96
C MET A 101 -8.46 15.28 -5.30
N VAL A 102 -8.85 16.57 -5.41
CA VAL A 102 -9.26 17.16 -6.70
C VAL A 102 -8.13 17.03 -7.74
N HIS A 103 -6.88 17.34 -7.34
CA HIS A 103 -5.73 17.19 -8.23
C HIS A 103 -5.52 15.73 -8.64
N LEU A 104 -5.58 14.77 -7.72
CA LEU A 104 -5.49 13.34 -8.03
C LEU A 104 -6.52 12.92 -9.09
N MET A 105 -7.76 13.36 -8.98
CA MET A 105 -8.80 13.06 -9.97
C MET A 105 -8.46 13.64 -11.34
N THR A 106 -7.88 14.82 -11.43
CA THR A 106 -7.41 15.40 -12.71
C THR A 106 -6.25 14.61 -13.32
N CYS A 107 -5.48 13.88 -12.50
CA CYS A 107 -4.39 13.01 -12.93
C CYS A 107 -4.83 11.57 -13.27
N GLY A 108 -6.13 11.29 -13.29
CA GLY A 108 -6.67 9.99 -13.66
C GLY A 108 -6.83 8.98 -12.52
N GLU A 109 -6.81 9.46 -11.26
CA GLU A 109 -7.22 8.67 -10.09
C GLU A 109 -8.74 8.88 -9.81
N PRO A 110 -9.45 7.90 -9.25
CA PRO A 110 -8.93 6.58 -8.80
C PRO A 110 -8.83 5.50 -9.88
N GLU A 111 -9.26 5.77 -11.12
CA GLU A 111 -9.42 4.75 -12.16
C GLU A 111 -8.10 4.04 -12.53
N ARG A 112 -6.98 4.77 -12.49
CA ARG A 112 -5.66 4.19 -12.78
C ARG A 112 -5.25 3.17 -11.72
N SER A 113 -5.37 3.53 -10.45
CA SER A 113 -5.05 2.63 -9.35
C SER A 113 -6.05 1.49 -9.23
N GLN A 114 -7.33 1.70 -9.61
CA GLN A 114 -8.31 0.62 -9.67
C GLN A 114 -7.88 -0.47 -10.67
N ARG A 115 -7.42 -0.09 -11.86
CA ARG A 115 -6.90 -1.07 -12.84
C ARG A 115 -5.71 -1.86 -12.30
N SER A 116 -4.79 -1.20 -11.57
CA SER A 116 -3.67 -1.87 -10.92
C SER A 116 -4.12 -2.83 -9.82
N LEU A 117 -5.15 -2.46 -9.07
CA LEU A 117 -5.74 -3.31 -8.02
C LEU A 117 -6.44 -4.54 -8.62
N ASP A 118 -7.20 -4.36 -9.71
CA ASP A 118 -7.85 -5.46 -10.42
C ASP A 118 -6.81 -6.44 -10.99
N ASP A 119 -5.68 -5.91 -11.48
CA ASP A 119 -4.57 -6.72 -11.95
C ASP A 119 -3.89 -7.50 -10.81
N LEU A 120 -3.60 -6.84 -9.68
CA LEU A 120 -3.09 -7.52 -8.49
C LEU A 120 -4.02 -8.65 -8.05
N THR A 121 -5.34 -8.39 -8.01
CA THR A 121 -6.33 -9.38 -7.58
C THR A 121 -6.24 -10.68 -8.42
N ARG A 122 -5.98 -10.57 -9.71
CA ARG A 122 -5.73 -11.74 -10.57
C ARG A 122 -4.41 -12.47 -10.27
N ARG A 123 -3.39 -11.74 -9.80
CA ARG A 123 -2.05 -12.29 -9.49
C ARG A 123 -1.92 -12.86 -8.08
N ILE A 124 -2.79 -12.49 -7.14
CA ILE A 124 -2.76 -12.95 -5.74
C ILE A 124 -2.61 -14.47 -5.62
N PRO A 125 -3.37 -15.33 -6.34
CA PRO A 125 -3.21 -16.80 -6.21
C PRO A 125 -1.79 -17.28 -6.52
N ALA A 126 -1.12 -16.72 -7.53
CA ALA A 126 0.24 -17.09 -7.87
C ALA A 126 1.26 -16.63 -6.80
N ILE A 127 1.07 -15.43 -6.25
CA ILE A 127 1.93 -14.91 -5.17
C ILE A 127 1.72 -15.75 -3.89
N LEU A 128 0.48 -16.12 -3.56
CA LEU A 128 0.19 -17.01 -2.43
C LEU A 128 0.86 -18.37 -2.59
N HIS A 129 0.90 -18.92 -3.81
CA HIS A 129 1.60 -20.18 -4.08
C HIS A 129 3.11 -20.03 -3.90
N ALA A 130 3.69 -18.89 -4.23
CA ALA A 130 5.12 -18.62 -4.04
C ALA A 130 5.50 -18.38 -2.57
N LEU A 131 4.52 -18.08 -1.70
CA LEU A 131 4.69 -17.96 -0.23
C LEU A 131 4.64 -19.33 0.47
N ASP A 132 4.20 -20.40 -0.18
CA ASP A 132 4.12 -21.77 0.36
C ASP A 132 5.44 -22.52 0.17
#